data_16afda17f57cf53f156164e9dd561301
#
_entry.id   16afda17f57cf53f156164e9dd561301
#
_cell.length_a   1.000
_cell.length_b   1.000
_cell.length_c   1.000
_cell.angle_alpha   90.00
_cell.angle_beta   90.00
_cell.angle_gamma   90.00
#
_symmetry.space_group_name_H-M   'P 1'
#
loop_
_entity.id
_entity.type
_entity.pdbx_description
1 polymer ?
#
loop_
_entity_poly.entity_id
_entity_poly.type
_entity_poly.pdbx_seq_one_letter_code
_entity_poly.pdbx_strand_id
1 'polypeptide(L)'
;KLTEVIASKKIVLDALGFLTNTKFQLNTLFEMPNTILAADNQPEYERPEFRLFDAQKNNIQSQLSLVDAKNNPKISAFLQTGYGRPALNMLKNDFALFGIGGIRLQWSLGNFYTAKRERSILQNQSLLVQNEKETYSLNHRIELQKYLDEIEKLNSLIVADKELIELRGQIKNTSLVQLNN
;
A
#
# COMPACT_ATOMS: atom_id res chain seq x y z
N LYS A 1 0.32 31.16 25.86
CA LYS A 1 1.48 30.64 25.07
C LYS A 1 2.19 29.45 25.73
N LEU A 2 2.68 29.54 27.00
CA LEU A 2 3.36 28.41 27.67
C LEU A 2 2.44 27.19 27.84
N THR A 3 1.20 27.42 28.28
CA THR A 3 0.16 26.38 28.44
C THR A 3 -0.20 25.69 27.12
N GLU A 4 -0.24 26.43 26.03
CA GLU A 4 -0.49 25.88 24.68
C GLU A 4 0.66 24.98 24.22
N VAL A 5 1.90 25.38 24.42
CA VAL A 5 3.09 24.60 24.11
C VAL A 5 3.12 23.29 24.90
N ILE A 6 2.80 23.33 26.19
CA ILE A 6 2.73 22.14 27.06
C ILE A 6 1.59 21.20 26.57
N ALA A 7 0.43 21.76 26.24
CA ALA A 7 -0.69 20.97 25.71
C ALA A 7 -0.34 20.32 24.37
N SER A 8 0.27 21.07 23.45
CA SER A 8 0.71 20.54 22.15
C SER A 8 1.77 19.44 22.31
N LYS A 9 2.74 19.63 23.22
CA LYS A 9 3.75 18.61 23.54
C LYS A 9 3.09 17.33 24.04
N LYS A 10 2.09 17.44 24.92
CA LYS A 10 1.38 16.28 25.45
C LYS A 10 0.64 15.52 24.35
N ILE A 11 -0.07 16.21 23.45
CA ILE A 11 -0.77 15.60 22.32
C ILE A 11 0.18 14.80 21.43
N VAL A 12 1.35 15.38 21.11
CA VAL A 12 2.36 14.70 20.28
C VAL A 12 2.96 13.49 20.99
N LEU A 13 3.22 13.58 22.31
CA LEU A 13 3.74 12.47 23.10
C LEU A 13 2.73 11.32 23.21
N ASP A 14 1.45 11.64 23.39
CA ASP A 14 0.39 10.64 23.43
C ASP A 14 0.26 9.95 22.06
N ALA A 15 0.30 10.70 20.96
CA ALA A 15 0.28 10.14 19.60
C ALA A 15 1.50 9.22 19.34
N LEU A 16 2.70 9.65 19.73
CA LEU A 16 3.89 8.83 19.62
C LEU A 16 3.79 7.56 20.48
N GLY A 17 3.20 7.68 21.67
CA GLY A 17 2.93 6.55 22.56
C GLY A 17 2.03 5.50 21.93
N PHE A 18 0.98 5.91 21.22
CA PHE A 18 0.11 5.01 20.47
C PHE A 18 0.84 4.32 19.32
N LEU A 19 1.69 5.04 18.58
CA LEU A 19 2.44 4.47 17.45
C LEU A 19 3.53 3.48 17.89
N THR A 20 4.17 3.72 19.03
CA THR A 20 5.29 2.89 19.54
C THR A 20 4.87 1.90 20.60
N ASN A 21 3.58 1.92 21.02
CA ASN A 21 3.06 1.18 22.16
C ASN A 21 3.86 1.42 23.47
N THR A 22 4.37 2.63 23.65
CA THR A 22 5.22 3.03 24.77
C THR A 22 4.65 4.30 25.42
N LYS A 23 4.68 4.40 26.76
CA LYS A 23 4.24 5.61 27.44
C LYS A 23 5.40 6.59 27.63
N PHE A 24 5.27 7.77 27.07
CA PHE A 24 6.25 8.87 27.24
C PHE A 24 5.76 9.86 28.28
N GLN A 25 6.71 10.37 29.09
CA GLN A 25 6.44 11.43 30.06
C GLN A 25 6.75 12.79 29.45
N LEU A 26 6.14 13.86 30.00
CA LEU A 26 6.40 15.25 29.56
C LEU A 26 7.89 15.65 29.66
N ASN A 27 8.65 15.02 30.54
CA ASN A 27 10.07 15.27 30.74
C ASN A 27 11.00 14.37 29.92
N THR A 28 10.46 13.50 29.06
CA THR A 28 11.29 12.65 28.21
C THR A 28 12.12 13.51 27.26
N LEU A 29 13.44 13.34 27.34
CA LEU A 29 14.38 13.95 26.41
C LEU A 29 14.47 13.06 25.15
N PHE A 30 14.26 13.66 24.01
CA PHE A 30 14.47 13.04 22.72
C PHE A 30 15.76 13.60 22.11
N GLU A 31 16.66 12.73 21.76
CA GLU A 31 17.79 13.12 20.91
C GLU A 31 17.27 13.32 19.47
N MET A 32 17.53 14.48 18.91
CA MET A 32 17.29 14.69 17.49
C MET A 32 18.23 13.75 16.71
N PRO A 33 17.70 12.86 15.88
CA PRO A 33 18.57 12.09 15.00
C PRO A 33 19.35 13.09 14.14
N ASN A 34 20.65 12.84 13.95
CA ASN A 34 21.41 13.53 12.92
C ASN A 34 20.81 13.14 11.55
N THR A 35 19.73 13.79 11.19
CA THR A 35 19.13 13.64 9.87
C THR A 35 20.07 14.30 8.88
N ILE A 36 20.96 13.51 8.34
CA ILE A 36 21.34 13.73 6.94
C ILE A 36 20.01 13.54 6.21
N LEU A 37 19.37 14.66 5.87
CA LEU A 37 18.29 14.66 4.89
C LEU A 37 18.94 14.13 3.60
N ALA A 38 18.97 12.81 3.47
CA ALA A 38 19.23 12.16 2.20
C ALA A 38 17.99 12.47 1.32
N ALA A 39 17.91 13.73 0.91
CA ALA A 39 16.77 14.31 0.22
C ALA A 39 16.61 13.78 -1.20
N ASP A 40 17.41 12.78 -1.65
CA ASP A 40 17.44 12.63 -3.09
C ASP A 40 17.42 11.21 -3.67
N ASN A 41 17.35 10.14 -2.93
CA ASN A 41 17.41 8.83 -3.58
C ASN A 41 16.63 7.69 -2.91
N GLN A 42 15.49 7.97 -2.28
CA GLN A 42 14.58 6.85 -2.05
C GLN A 42 13.79 6.62 -3.34
N PRO A 43 14.00 5.51 -4.02
CA PRO A 43 13.20 5.20 -5.19
C PRO A 43 11.73 5.16 -4.75
N GLU A 44 10.93 6.01 -5.35
CA GLU A 44 9.48 6.14 -5.17
C GLU A 44 8.78 4.77 -5.17
N TYR A 45 9.44 3.75 -5.69
CA TYR A 45 8.95 2.38 -5.89
C TYR A 45 9.16 1.42 -4.71
N GLU A 46 9.86 1.80 -3.63
CA GLU A 46 10.07 0.90 -2.48
C GLU A 46 8.91 0.86 -1.49
N ARG A 47 7.94 1.75 -1.61
CA ARG A 47 6.78 1.79 -0.73
C ARG A 47 5.87 0.57 -0.94
N PRO A 48 5.34 -0.03 0.13
CA PRO A 48 4.46 -1.20 0.06
C PRO A 48 3.23 -1.00 -0.82
N GLU A 49 2.73 0.25 -0.89
CA GLU A 49 1.55 0.61 -1.68
C GLU A 49 1.76 0.40 -3.18
N PHE A 50 2.97 0.67 -3.71
CA PHE A 50 3.29 0.39 -5.11
C PHE A 50 3.27 -1.10 -5.41
N ARG A 51 3.74 -1.93 -4.47
CA ARG A 51 3.67 -3.39 -4.60
C ARG A 51 2.23 -3.90 -4.63
N LEU A 52 1.32 -3.24 -3.89
CA LEU A 52 -0.10 -3.55 -3.93
C LEU A 52 -0.69 -3.32 -5.32
N PHE A 53 -0.43 -2.16 -5.95
CA PHE A 53 -0.90 -1.86 -7.30
C PHE A 53 -0.33 -2.85 -8.32
N ASP A 54 0.94 -3.21 -8.21
CA ASP A 54 1.57 -4.20 -9.09
C ASP A 54 0.97 -5.59 -8.90
N ALA A 55 0.66 -6.00 -7.66
CA ALA A 55 -0.02 -7.26 -7.38
C ALA A 55 -1.45 -7.29 -7.94
N GLN A 56 -2.19 -6.19 -7.85
CA GLN A 56 -3.52 -6.06 -8.44
C GLN A 56 -3.46 -6.17 -9.97
N LYS A 57 -2.50 -5.52 -10.62
CA LYS A 57 -2.28 -5.61 -12.06
C LYS A 57 -1.94 -7.03 -12.51
N ASN A 58 -1.08 -7.72 -11.76
CA ASN A 58 -0.73 -9.12 -12.02
C ASN A 58 -1.95 -10.05 -11.86
N ASN A 59 -2.81 -9.78 -10.88
CA ASN A 59 -4.07 -10.52 -10.71
C ASN A 59 -4.98 -10.35 -11.94
N ILE A 60 -5.17 -9.11 -12.42
CA ILE A 60 -5.95 -8.84 -13.62
C ILE A 60 -5.34 -9.55 -14.84
N GLN A 61 -4.03 -9.54 -14.98
CA GLN A 61 -3.34 -10.27 -16.06
C GLN A 61 -3.59 -11.77 -15.99
N SER A 62 -3.61 -12.34 -14.78
CA SER A 62 -3.96 -13.76 -14.59
C SER A 62 -5.41 -14.04 -14.95
N GLN A 63 -6.33 -13.12 -14.67
CA GLN A 63 -7.73 -13.23 -15.07
C GLN A 63 -7.89 -13.16 -16.61
N LEU A 64 -7.13 -12.30 -17.29
CA LEU A 64 -7.09 -12.28 -18.76
C LEU A 64 -6.66 -13.62 -19.35
N SER A 65 -5.60 -14.21 -18.78
CA SER A 65 -5.14 -15.54 -19.19
C SER A 65 -6.20 -16.62 -18.92
N LEU A 66 -6.97 -16.48 -17.84
CA LEU A 66 -8.08 -17.40 -17.53
C LEU A 66 -9.23 -17.28 -18.55
N VAL A 67 -9.55 -16.06 -19.01
CA VAL A 67 -10.55 -15.85 -20.08
C VAL A 67 -10.10 -16.59 -21.36
N ASP A 68 -8.82 -16.50 -21.69
CA ASP A 68 -8.28 -17.21 -22.86
C ASP A 68 -8.30 -18.72 -22.67
N ALA A 69 -7.94 -19.22 -21.50
CA ALA A 69 -7.96 -20.64 -21.17
C ALA A 69 -9.38 -21.23 -21.17
N LYS A 70 -10.40 -20.47 -20.77
CA LYS A 70 -11.81 -20.89 -20.81
C LYS A 70 -12.34 -21.11 -22.23
N ASN A 71 -11.75 -20.46 -23.21
CA ASN A 71 -12.12 -20.58 -24.60
C ASN A 71 -11.49 -21.81 -25.30
N ASN A 72 -10.51 -22.44 -24.69
CA ASN A 72 -9.85 -23.61 -25.22
C ASN A 72 -10.62 -24.90 -24.89
N PRO A 73 -10.59 -25.91 -25.79
CA PRO A 73 -11.15 -27.20 -25.47
C PRO A 73 -10.41 -27.87 -24.34
N LYS A 74 -11.14 -28.47 -23.40
CA LYS A 74 -10.59 -29.21 -22.27
C LYS A 74 -10.62 -30.69 -22.56
N ILE A 75 -9.47 -31.33 -22.48
CA ILE A 75 -9.33 -32.77 -22.58
C ILE A 75 -8.98 -33.29 -21.19
N SER A 76 -9.75 -34.25 -20.70
CA SER A 76 -9.53 -34.93 -19.43
C SER A 76 -9.60 -36.44 -19.60
N ALA A 77 -8.69 -37.16 -18.97
CA ALA A 77 -8.80 -38.61 -18.79
C ALA A 77 -9.49 -38.87 -17.46
N PHE A 78 -10.34 -39.89 -17.40
CA PHE A 78 -10.96 -40.34 -16.16
C PHE A 78 -10.84 -41.86 -16.03
N LEU A 79 -10.70 -42.32 -14.81
CA LEU A 79 -10.74 -43.71 -14.42
C LEU A 79 -11.61 -43.82 -13.16
N GLN A 80 -12.63 -44.62 -13.23
CA GLN A 80 -13.52 -44.93 -12.11
C GLN A 80 -13.46 -46.42 -11.85
N THR A 81 -13.12 -46.81 -10.64
CA THR A 81 -13.11 -48.22 -10.22
C THR A 81 -14.08 -48.36 -9.07
N GLY A 82 -14.71 -49.51 -8.95
CA GLY A 82 -15.63 -49.80 -7.87
C GLY A 82 -15.88 -51.29 -7.70
N TYR A 83 -16.45 -51.63 -6.55
CA TYR A 83 -16.94 -52.98 -6.26
C TYR A 83 -18.40 -52.86 -5.86
N GLY A 84 -19.29 -53.58 -6.54
CA GLY A 84 -20.72 -53.41 -6.32
C GLY A 84 -21.56 -54.55 -6.92
N ARG A 85 -22.83 -54.48 -6.63
CA ARG A 85 -23.83 -55.45 -7.08
C ARG A 85 -25.08 -54.70 -7.54
N PRO A 86 -25.55 -54.85 -8.82
CA PRO A 86 -24.78 -55.41 -9.92
C PRO A 86 -23.61 -54.51 -10.28
N ALA A 87 -22.54 -55.08 -10.80
CA ALA A 87 -21.44 -54.33 -11.39
C ALA A 87 -21.85 -53.77 -12.79
N LEU A 88 -20.96 -53.71 -13.75
CA LEU A 88 -21.30 -53.27 -15.13
C LEU A 88 -22.31 -54.16 -15.84
N ASN A 89 -22.45 -55.42 -15.46
CA ASN A 89 -23.38 -56.33 -16.03
C ASN A 89 -24.67 -56.42 -15.21
N MET A 90 -25.73 -55.72 -15.63
CA MET A 90 -27.02 -55.66 -14.96
C MET A 90 -27.75 -57.02 -14.92
N LEU A 91 -27.38 -57.96 -15.77
CA LEU A 91 -27.99 -59.28 -15.82
C LEU A 91 -27.42 -60.26 -14.76
N LYS A 92 -26.26 -59.92 -14.18
CA LYS A 92 -25.64 -60.71 -13.12
C LYS A 92 -25.84 -60.00 -11.78
N ASN A 93 -26.50 -60.71 -10.87
CA ASN A 93 -26.80 -60.17 -9.53
C ASN A 93 -25.71 -60.57 -8.52
N ASP A 94 -24.43 -60.53 -8.92
CA ASP A 94 -23.28 -60.85 -8.08
C ASP A 94 -22.42 -59.60 -7.79
N PHE A 95 -21.73 -59.62 -6.69
CA PHE A 95 -20.72 -58.62 -6.40
C PHE A 95 -19.51 -58.79 -7.28
N ALA A 96 -19.12 -57.79 -8.02
CA ALA A 96 -17.94 -57.83 -8.87
C ALA A 96 -17.20 -56.51 -8.88
N LEU A 97 -15.90 -56.57 -9.09
CA LEU A 97 -15.04 -55.43 -9.35
C LEU A 97 -15.30 -54.91 -10.76
N PHE A 98 -15.42 -53.60 -10.90
CA PHE A 98 -15.52 -52.97 -12.22
C PHE A 98 -14.56 -51.78 -12.35
N GLY A 99 -14.21 -51.46 -13.59
CA GLY A 99 -13.43 -50.30 -13.94
C GLY A 99 -13.94 -49.69 -15.24
N ILE A 100 -14.12 -48.39 -15.26
CA ILE A 100 -14.50 -47.60 -16.43
C ILE A 100 -13.43 -46.54 -16.63
N GLY A 101 -12.83 -46.49 -17.79
CA GLY A 101 -11.87 -45.46 -18.13
C GLY A 101 -12.17 -44.84 -19.49
N GLY A 102 -11.82 -43.58 -19.65
CA GLY A 102 -12.07 -42.93 -20.93
C GLY A 102 -11.44 -41.56 -21.02
N ILE A 103 -11.61 -40.95 -22.17
CA ILE A 103 -11.20 -39.56 -22.46
C ILE A 103 -12.47 -38.75 -22.67
N ARG A 104 -12.54 -37.60 -22.01
CA ARG A 104 -13.62 -36.63 -22.12
C ARG A 104 -13.10 -35.37 -22.79
N LEU A 105 -13.71 -34.96 -23.90
CA LEU A 105 -13.50 -33.66 -24.53
C LEU A 105 -14.70 -32.76 -24.18
N GLN A 106 -14.40 -31.59 -23.59
CA GLN A 106 -15.41 -30.60 -23.27
C GLN A 106 -15.00 -29.25 -23.86
N TRP A 107 -15.86 -28.64 -24.64
CA TRP A 107 -15.64 -27.34 -25.23
C TRP A 107 -16.88 -26.46 -25.11
N SER A 108 -16.72 -25.30 -24.49
CA SER A 108 -17.80 -24.33 -24.24
C SER A 108 -17.76 -23.26 -25.34
N LEU A 109 -18.50 -23.43 -26.39
CA LEU A 109 -18.54 -22.49 -27.54
C LEU A 109 -19.22 -21.15 -27.15
N GLY A 110 -20.08 -21.13 -26.13
CA GLY A 110 -20.77 -19.93 -25.65
C GLY A 110 -19.82 -18.85 -25.14
N ASN A 111 -18.66 -19.24 -24.62
CA ASN A 111 -17.68 -18.31 -24.09
C ASN A 111 -17.07 -17.39 -25.16
N PHE A 112 -17.07 -17.79 -26.43
CA PHE A 112 -16.56 -16.94 -27.51
C PHE A 112 -17.33 -15.64 -27.67
N TYR A 113 -18.62 -15.64 -27.41
CA TYR A 113 -19.45 -14.43 -27.53
C TYR A 113 -19.19 -13.43 -26.42
N THR A 114 -18.83 -13.89 -25.23
CA THR A 114 -18.58 -13.03 -24.05
C THR A 114 -17.12 -12.66 -23.88
N ALA A 115 -16.19 -13.48 -24.38
CA ALA A 115 -14.75 -13.34 -24.17
C ALA A 115 -14.22 -11.94 -24.53
N LYS A 116 -14.68 -11.36 -25.64
CA LYS A 116 -14.25 -10.03 -26.07
C LYS A 116 -14.67 -8.96 -25.06
N ARG A 117 -15.88 -9.06 -24.52
CA ARG A 117 -16.40 -8.13 -23.52
C ARG A 117 -15.69 -8.28 -22.18
N GLU A 118 -15.49 -9.53 -21.75
CA GLU A 118 -14.76 -9.85 -20.52
C GLU A 118 -13.32 -9.32 -20.59
N ARG A 119 -12.61 -9.50 -21.69
CA ARG A 119 -11.28 -8.88 -21.90
C ARG A 119 -11.32 -7.37 -21.82
N SER A 120 -12.29 -6.72 -22.46
CA SER A 120 -12.42 -5.27 -22.43
C SER A 120 -12.67 -4.76 -21.01
N ILE A 121 -13.49 -5.45 -20.22
CA ILE A 121 -13.73 -5.13 -18.81
C ILE A 121 -12.43 -5.23 -18.00
N LEU A 122 -11.69 -6.34 -18.15
CA LEU A 122 -10.43 -6.53 -17.43
C LEU A 122 -9.36 -5.53 -17.85
N GLN A 123 -9.29 -5.17 -19.14
CA GLN A 123 -8.40 -4.13 -19.62
C GLN A 123 -8.74 -2.75 -19.02
N ASN A 124 -10.02 -2.40 -18.94
CA ASN A 124 -10.46 -1.17 -18.29
C ASN A 124 -10.14 -1.19 -16.78
N GLN A 125 -10.30 -2.32 -16.11
CA GLN A 125 -9.90 -2.47 -14.71
C GLN A 125 -8.38 -2.29 -14.53
N SER A 126 -7.56 -2.82 -15.46
CA SER A 126 -6.12 -2.59 -15.44
C SER A 126 -5.74 -1.12 -15.60
N LEU A 127 -6.47 -0.38 -16.46
CA LEU A 127 -6.28 1.07 -16.61
C LEU A 127 -6.71 1.84 -15.36
N LEU A 128 -7.77 1.42 -14.68
CA LEU A 128 -8.19 2.02 -13.40
C LEU A 128 -7.10 1.87 -12.34
N VAL A 129 -6.56 0.66 -12.16
CA VAL A 129 -5.45 0.42 -11.23
C VAL A 129 -4.21 1.26 -11.58
N GLN A 130 -3.93 1.42 -12.89
CA GLN A 130 -2.83 2.27 -13.33
C GLN A 130 -3.07 3.75 -12.95
N ASN A 131 -4.27 4.26 -13.19
CA ASN A 131 -4.64 5.64 -12.82
C ASN A 131 -4.60 5.85 -11.31
N GLU A 132 -5.02 4.87 -10.51
CA GLU A 132 -4.92 4.91 -9.04
C GLU A 132 -3.46 4.98 -8.58
N LYS A 133 -2.58 4.18 -9.20
CA LYS A 133 -1.13 4.22 -8.94
C LYS A 133 -0.53 5.59 -9.26
N GLU A 134 -0.89 6.17 -10.40
CA GLU A 134 -0.40 7.49 -10.81
C GLU A 134 -0.94 8.60 -9.90
N THR A 135 -2.20 8.53 -9.52
CA THR A 135 -2.82 9.47 -8.58
C THR A 135 -2.16 9.39 -7.21
N TYR A 136 -1.90 8.17 -6.72
CA TYR A 136 -1.18 7.95 -5.47
C TYR A 136 0.23 8.57 -5.51
N SER A 137 0.99 8.30 -6.58
CA SER A 137 2.32 8.86 -6.80
C SER A 137 2.31 10.38 -6.81
N LEU A 138 1.35 10.99 -7.52
CA LEU A 138 1.20 12.44 -7.58
C LEU A 138 0.88 13.03 -6.20
N ASN A 139 -0.09 12.47 -5.49
CA ASN A 139 -0.46 12.94 -4.16
C ASN A 139 0.69 12.82 -3.17
N HIS A 140 1.44 11.73 -3.23
CA HIS A 140 2.62 11.55 -2.39
C HIS A 140 3.71 12.59 -2.67
N ARG A 141 3.97 12.90 -3.94
CA ARG A 141 4.93 13.96 -4.30
C ARG A 141 4.48 15.33 -3.83
N ILE A 142 3.20 15.65 -3.96
CA ILE A 142 2.63 16.92 -3.46
C ILE A 142 2.79 17.01 -1.94
N GLU A 143 2.50 15.92 -1.22
CA GLU A 143 2.63 15.87 0.23
C GLU A 143 4.09 16.02 0.68
N LEU A 144 5.01 15.34 0.02
CA LEU A 144 6.43 15.46 0.28
C LEU A 144 6.93 16.90 0.07
N GLN A 145 6.55 17.52 -1.06
CA GLN A 145 6.92 18.91 -1.35
C GLN A 145 6.39 19.86 -0.29
N LYS A 146 5.14 19.68 0.14
CA LYS A 146 4.56 20.49 1.22
C LYS A 146 5.39 20.43 2.52
N TYR A 147 5.85 19.22 2.90
CA TYR A 147 6.70 19.09 4.09
C TYR A 147 8.07 19.73 3.89
N LEU A 148 8.66 19.64 2.71
CA LEU A 148 9.93 20.32 2.42
C LEU A 148 9.80 21.84 2.51
N ASP A 149 8.75 22.40 1.92
CA ASP A 149 8.46 23.85 1.98
C ASP A 149 8.20 24.30 3.44
N GLU A 150 7.54 23.47 4.25
CA GLU A 150 7.30 23.75 5.66
C GLU A 150 8.61 23.74 6.48
N ILE A 151 9.51 22.81 6.19
CA ILE A 151 10.85 22.76 6.80
C ILE A 151 11.65 24.02 6.45
N GLU A 152 11.65 24.43 5.18
CA GLU A 152 12.34 25.66 4.74
C GLU A 152 11.78 26.91 5.44
N LYS A 153 10.45 27.02 5.52
CA LYS A 153 9.78 28.10 6.27
C LYS A 153 10.20 28.10 7.73
N LEU A 154 10.18 26.95 8.41
CA LEU A 154 10.58 26.86 9.82
C LEU A 154 12.03 27.23 10.03
N ASN A 155 12.94 26.81 9.16
CA ASN A 155 14.33 27.20 9.20
C ASN A 155 14.50 28.72 9.05
N SER A 156 13.78 29.34 8.13
CA SER A 156 13.77 30.79 7.93
C SER A 156 13.26 31.53 9.18
N LEU A 157 12.22 31.01 9.84
CA LEU A 157 11.71 31.58 11.10
C LEU A 157 12.73 31.46 12.23
N ILE A 158 13.44 30.33 12.34
CA ILE A 158 14.49 30.13 13.34
C ILE A 158 15.61 31.15 13.16
N VAL A 159 16.02 31.44 11.93
CA VAL A 159 17.05 32.46 11.65
C VAL A 159 16.56 33.85 12.11
N ALA A 160 15.35 34.24 11.70
CA ALA A 160 14.76 35.53 12.07
C ALA A 160 14.60 35.68 13.61
N ASP A 161 14.18 34.61 14.29
CA ASP A 161 14.05 34.62 15.76
C ASP A 161 15.41 34.77 16.44
N LYS A 162 16.48 34.17 15.95
CA LYS A 162 17.84 34.34 16.46
C LYS A 162 18.31 35.79 16.33
N GLU A 163 18.10 36.40 15.15
CA GLU A 163 18.44 37.83 14.95
C GLU A 163 17.64 38.75 15.91
N LEU A 164 16.36 38.43 16.11
CA LEU A 164 15.50 39.19 17.02
C LEU A 164 15.93 39.05 18.49
N ILE A 165 16.39 37.85 18.89
CA ILE A 165 16.95 37.63 20.24
C ILE A 165 18.24 38.46 20.43
N GLU A 166 19.13 38.48 19.45
CA GLU A 166 20.36 39.26 19.48
C GLU A 166 20.06 40.78 19.60
N LEU A 167 19.14 41.29 18.75
CA LEU A 167 18.71 42.69 18.77
C LEU A 167 18.11 43.07 20.15
N ARG A 168 17.25 42.24 20.71
CA ARG A 168 16.67 42.46 22.04
C ARG A 168 17.74 42.44 23.14
N GLY A 169 18.76 41.59 22.99
CA GLY A 169 19.93 41.57 23.88
C GLY A 169 20.69 42.89 23.87
N GLN A 170 20.93 43.44 22.67
CA GLN A 170 21.59 44.74 22.51
C GLN A 170 20.77 45.89 23.13
N ILE A 171 19.44 45.92 22.88
CA ILE A 171 18.54 46.93 23.48
C ILE A 171 18.56 46.86 24.99
N LYS A 172 18.47 45.64 25.56
CA LYS A 172 18.55 45.44 27.02
C LYS A 172 19.86 46.01 27.61
N ASN A 173 21.01 45.69 27.00
CA ASN A 173 22.31 46.15 27.46
C ASN A 173 22.42 47.65 27.36
N THR A 174 21.99 48.28 26.27
CA THR A 174 21.98 49.74 26.14
C THR A 174 21.09 50.42 27.15
N SER A 175 19.90 49.88 27.42
CA SER A 175 18.99 50.41 28.43
C SER A 175 19.57 50.32 29.85
N LEU A 176 20.27 49.24 30.19
CA LEU A 176 20.96 49.08 31.48
C LEU A 176 22.09 50.09 31.66
N VAL A 177 22.88 50.38 30.61
CA VAL A 177 23.92 51.39 30.62
C VAL A 177 23.33 52.79 30.84
N GLN A 178 22.19 53.10 30.20
CA GLN A 178 21.51 54.40 30.40
C GLN A 178 20.91 54.57 31.79
N LEU A 179 20.52 53.49 32.45
CA LEU A 179 19.94 53.55 33.83
C LEU A 179 20.99 53.73 34.91
N ASN A 180 22.24 53.32 34.61
CA ASN A 180 23.37 53.40 35.56
C ASN A 180 24.22 54.71 35.44
N ASN A 181 23.89 55.57 34.50
CA ASN A 181 24.43 56.92 34.29
C ASN A 181 23.42 57.98 34.74
#